data_85e8511cf5ed286611ee0d6c3914434c
#
_entry.id   85e8511cf5ed286611ee0d6c3914434c
#
_cell.length_a   1.000
_cell.length_b   1.000
_cell.length_c   1.000
_cell.angle_alpha   90.00
_cell.angle_beta   90.00
_cell.angle_gamma   90.00
#
_symmetry.space_group_name_H-M   'P 1'
#
loop_
_entity.id
_entity.type
_entity.pdbx_description
1 polymer ?
#
loop_
_entity_poly.entity_id
_entity_poly.type
_entity_poly.pdbx_seq_one_letter_code
_entity_poly.pdbx_strand_id
1 'polypeptide(L)'
;MPSYRKSAQVDMTHGSVLGRAALFALPICAGNILQLLYSTVDTLVIGNFCDTTALASVATSSQPLEILLCVFVGIGSGISILVSQAVGRADHDQLQKLVRTSVWLLFAASLPLTVIGFLLGPWMLRLMQVPADAMPGAVLYLRITMLGILGNMGYNFNAGLLRGIGNSSSSLLLLFISCAANVVLDLVLTGALGLGIGGVAAATAIALFLSWICSIFYIRRRCTELALPVLPCGFDAGALRQIVRIGLPLGLNSAVYSIGHVFLQVLYNLQGSVFVAGCSVAGKVGGLANITVTSLSQATSVFAGQNLGAQSYSRLRRGGWLLPAASGLLSLAGGLLMAACCRPLLLLFTQDEAVLAFAVRYIRVVLPFQWCYAAFNAIMSFANGMGEIRYSTIVNIILLWGVRIPASYLLAWLGYGGYAMAGVSLSFVVGLLAMLFYYKSHAWADICARAEAQEAAK
;
A
#
# COMPACT_ATOMS: atom_id res chain seq x y z
N MET A 1 33.06 16.84 -7.08
CA MET A 1 31.69 16.48 -6.70
C MET A 1 31.73 15.86 -5.30
N PRO A 2 31.09 16.42 -4.26
CA PRO A 2 31.14 15.84 -2.94
C PRO A 2 30.33 14.55 -2.93
N SER A 3 30.94 13.46 -2.45
CA SER A 3 30.33 12.13 -2.31
C SER A 3 29.26 12.15 -1.23
N TYR A 4 28.01 12.44 -1.57
CA TYR A 4 26.86 12.38 -0.68
C TYR A 4 26.30 10.96 -0.54
N ARG A 5 27.16 9.96 -0.27
CA ARG A 5 26.72 8.63 0.13
C ARG A 5 26.67 8.55 1.66
N LYS A 6 25.56 8.99 2.25
CA LYS A 6 25.25 8.63 3.65
C LYS A 6 24.67 7.21 3.68
N SER A 7 25.10 6.41 4.64
CA SER A 7 24.99 4.95 4.77
C SER A 7 23.58 4.30 4.72
N ALA A 8 22.53 5.05 4.46
CA ALA A 8 21.15 4.56 4.47
C ALA A 8 20.44 4.62 3.09
N GLN A 9 21.07 5.20 2.06
CA GLN A 9 20.45 5.32 0.72
C GLN A 9 20.91 4.18 -0.18
N VAL A 10 19.95 3.50 -0.80
CA VAL A 10 20.19 2.46 -1.81
C VAL A 10 20.16 3.10 -3.20
N ASP A 11 21.33 3.19 -3.82
CA ASP A 11 21.45 3.60 -5.21
C ASP A 11 21.04 2.44 -6.12
N MET A 12 19.92 2.61 -6.85
CA MET A 12 19.38 1.61 -7.77
C MET A 12 20.05 1.63 -9.14
N THR A 13 20.87 2.65 -9.44
CA THR A 13 21.50 2.84 -10.76
C THR A 13 22.77 2.02 -10.93
N HIS A 14 23.37 1.53 -9.82
CA HIS A 14 24.62 0.77 -9.83
C HIS A 14 24.52 -0.55 -9.07
N GLY A 15 25.41 -1.49 -9.35
CA GLY A 15 25.51 -2.78 -8.68
C GLY A 15 24.50 -3.83 -9.16
N SER A 16 24.31 -4.91 -8.42
CA SER A 16 23.39 -6.01 -8.75
C SER A 16 21.92 -5.53 -8.69
N VAL A 17 21.12 -5.80 -9.73
CA VAL A 17 19.69 -5.44 -9.80
C VAL A 17 18.92 -6.06 -8.64
N LEU A 18 19.03 -7.38 -8.48
CA LEU A 18 18.33 -8.11 -7.41
C LEU A 18 18.82 -7.72 -6.02
N GLY A 19 20.14 -7.60 -5.84
CA GLY A 19 20.72 -7.26 -4.54
C GLY A 19 20.28 -5.88 -4.06
N ARG A 20 20.24 -4.88 -4.96
CA ARG A 20 19.78 -3.53 -4.63
C ARG A 20 18.28 -3.47 -4.36
N ALA A 21 17.48 -4.17 -5.19
CA ALA A 21 16.05 -4.25 -4.98
C ALA A 21 15.72 -4.97 -3.66
N ALA A 22 16.40 -6.07 -3.33
CA ALA A 22 16.21 -6.77 -2.06
C ALA A 22 16.59 -5.90 -0.86
N LEU A 23 17.77 -5.22 -0.90
CA LEU A 23 18.23 -4.33 0.16
C LEU A 23 17.23 -3.18 0.43
N PHE A 24 16.58 -2.68 -0.62
CA PHE A 24 15.54 -1.66 -0.51
C PHE A 24 14.20 -2.24 -0.05
N ALA A 25 13.82 -3.43 -0.50
CA ALA A 25 12.55 -4.08 -0.17
C ALA A 25 12.50 -4.59 1.28
N LEU A 26 13.63 -5.05 1.85
CA LEU A 26 13.69 -5.60 3.20
C LEU A 26 13.16 -4.64 4.28
N PRO A 27 13.57 -3.36 4.35
CA PRO A 27 13.00 -2.42 5.30
C PRO A 27 11.51 -2.18 5.09
N ILE A 28 11.03 -2.18 3.84
CA ILE A 28 9.61 -2.02 3.53
C ILE A 28 8.82 -3.25 4.01
N CYS A 29 9.36 -4.45 3.81
CA CYS A 29 8.77 -5.70 4.29
C CYS A 29 8.65 -5.68 5.83
N ALA A 30 9.72 -5.30 6.53
CA ALA A 30 9.70 -5.14 7.98
C ALA A 30 8.67 -4.09 8.43
N GLY A 31 8.54 -2.99 7.69
CA GLY A 31 7.53 -1.96 7.94
C GLY A 31 6.09 -2.47 7.77
N ASN A 32 5.82 -3.24 6.73
CA ASN A 32 4.51 -3.83 6.49
C ASN A 32 4.15 -4.86 7.58
N ILE A 33 5.11 -5.66 8.06
CA ILE A 33 4.92 -6.56 9.20
C ILE A 33 4.62 -5.76 10.47
N LEU A 34 5.39 -4.71 10.73
CA LEU A 34 5.18 -3.84 11.87
C LEU A 34 3.79 -3.19 11.85
N GLN A 35 3.32 -2.77 10.68
CA GLN A 35 1.98 -2.20 10.50
C GLN A 35 0.86 -3.24 10.78
N LEU A 36 1.09 -4.50 10.40
CA LEU A 36 0.16 -5.60 10.72
C LEU A 36 0.12 -5.85 12.24
N LEU A 37 1.28 -5.87 12.91
CA LEU A 37 1.37 -6.01 14.37
C LEU A 37 0.67 -4.85 15.08
N TYR A 38 0.91 -3.62 14.63
CA TYR A 38 0.27 -2.42 15.15
C TYR A 38 -1.27 -2.53 15.11
N SER A 39 -1.85 -2.86 13.96
CA SER A 39 -3.31 -3.00 13.83
C SER A 39 -3.88 -4.14 14.69
N THR A 40 -3.07 -5.14 14.97
CA THR A 40 -3.44 -6.24 15.88
C THR A 40 -3.45 -5.76 17.32
N VAL A 41 -2.46 -4.97 17.75
CA VAL A 41 -2.40 -4.39 19.09
C VAL A 41 -3.56 -3.43 19.33
N ASP A 42 -3.89 -2.55 18.38
CA ASP A 42 -5.06 -1.68 18.47
C ASP A 42 -6.35 -2.49 18.74
N THR A 43 -6.54 -3.56 17.97
CA THR A 43 -7.70 -4.44 18.13
C THR A 43 -7.73 -5.11 19.51
N LEU A 44 -6.57 -5.54 20.01
CA LEU A 44 -6.46 -6.15 21.34
C LEU A 44 -6.73 -5.12 22.45
N VAL A 45 -6.24 -3.90 22.32
CA VAL A 45 -6.53 -2.83 23.29
C VAL A 45 -8.02 -2.53 23.35
N ILE A 46 -8.66 -2.37 22.17
CA ILE A 46 -10.12 -2.15 22.12
C ILE A 46 -10.86 -3.32 22.75
N GLY A 47 -10.50 -4.56 22.42
CA GLY A 47 -11.18 -5.76 22.92
C GLY A 47 -11.02 -6.00 24.41
N ASN A 48 -9.92 -5.53 25.04
CA ASN A 48 -9.67 -5.71 26.47
C ASN A 48 -10.10 -4.55 27.36
N PHE A 49 -10.09 -3.32 26.84
CA PHE A 49 -10.32 -2.11 27.62
C PHE A 49 -11.59 -1.34 27.23
N CYS A 50 -12.28 -1.77 26.15
CA CYS A 50 -13.51 -1.13 25.70
C CYS A 50 -14.66 -2.14 25.62
N ASP A 51 -15.90 -1.63 25.52
CA ASP A 51 -17.09 -2.47 25.34
C ASP A 51 -17.17 -3.09 23.94
N THR A 52 -17.97 -4.14 23.78
CA THR A 52 -18.19 -4.81 22.48
C THR A 52 -18.74 -3.87 21.42
N THR A 53 -19.52 -2.85 21.80
CA THR A 53 -20.02 -1.77 20.93
C THR A 53 -18.88 -0.89 20.37
N ALA A 54 -17.78 -0.72 21.12
CA ALA A 54 -16.62 0.03 20.67
C ALA A 54 -15.90 -0.66 19.49
N LEU A 55 -15.76 -1.99 19.54
CA LEU A 55 -15.17 -2.76 18.45
C LEU A 55 -15.99 -2.64 17.16
N ALA A 56 -17.33 -2.74 17.28
CA ALA A 56 -18.25 -2.52 16.16
C ALA A 56 -18.14 -1.08 15.60
N SER A 57 -18.02 -0.08 16.48
CA SER A 57 -17.88 1.33 16.12
C SER A 57 -16.59 1.60 15.32
N VAL A 58 -15.45 1.03 15.74
CA VAL A 58 -14.18 1.15 15.02
C VAL A 58 -14.23 0.42 13.68
N ALA A 59 -14.74 -0.81 13.66
CA ALA A 59 -14.83 -1.62 12.44
C ALA A 59 -15.67 -0.94 11.36
N THR A 60 -16.80 -0.31 11.73
CA THR A 60 -17.68 0.38 10.79
C THR A 60 -17.16 1.73 10.33
N SER A 61 -16.44 2.47 11.20
CA SER A 61 -15.87 3.79 10.85
C SER A 61 -14.54 3.71 10.11
N SER A 62 -13.79 2.63 10.22
CA SER A 62 -12.50 2.48 9.52
C SER A 62 -12.63 2.31 8.00
N GLN A 63 -13.68 1.66 7.51
CA GLN A 63 -13.87 1.45 6.06
C GLN A 63 -13.99 2.75 5.23
N PRO A 64 -14.88 3.72 5.58
CA PRO A 64 -14.94 4.98 4.84
C PRO A 64 -13.65 5.80 4.95
N LEU A 65 -12.97 5.72 6.10
CA LEU A 65 -11.65 6.32 6.28
C LEU A 65 -10.61 5.75 5.32
N GLU A 66 -10.56 4.43 5.19
CA GLU A 66 -9.61 3.75 4.32
C GLU A 66 -9.80 4.15 2.85
N ILE A 67 -11.04 4.22 2.36
CA ILE A 67 -11.35 4.66 0.98
C ILE A 67 -10.86 6.10 0.75
N LEU A 68 -11.08 7.01 1.69
CA LEU A 68 -10.59 8.38 1.60
C LEU A 68 -9.06 8.43 1.60
N LEU A 69 -8.42 7.67 2.48
CA LEU A 69 -6.96 7.67 2.62
C LEU A 69 -6.24 6.99 1.45
N CYS A 70 -6.84 6.02 0.77
CA CYS A 70 -6.27 5.36 -0.41
C CYS A 70 -5.81 6.35 -1.49
N VAL A 71 -6.57 7.42 -1.72
CA VAL A 71 -6.20 8.44 -2.71
C VAL A 71 -4.88 9.12 -2.34
N PHE A 72 -4.67 9.42 -1.06
CA PHE A 72 -3.46 10.10 -0.58
C PHE A 72 -2.25 9.18 -0.49
N VAL A 73 -2.46 7.91 -0.17
CA VAL A 73 -1.42 6.87 -0.29
C VAL A 73 -0.97 6.74 -1.75
N GLY A 74 -1.91 6.81 -2.70
CA GLY A 74 -1.60 6.85 -4.13
C GLY A 74 -0.79 8.08 -4.53
N ILE A 75 -1.13 9.26 -4.01
CA ILE A 75 -0.36 10.50 -4.23
C ILE A 75 1.05 10.37 -3.64
N GLY A 76 1.19 9.83 -2.43
CA GLY A 76 2.50 9.55 -1.82
C GLY A 76 3.36 8.61 -2.66
N SER A 77 2.75 7.59 -3.27
CA SER A 77 3.42 6.69 -4.22
C SER A 77 3.82 7.43 -5.51
N GLY A 78 2.96 8.30 -6.02
CA GLY A 78 3.26 9.17 -7.18
C GLY A 78 4.44 10.12 -6.92
N ILE A 79 4.49 10.72 -5.72
CA ILE A 79 5.64 11.53 -5.26
C ILE A 79 6.91 10.68 -5.26
N SER A 80 6.87 9.45 -4.73
CA SER A 80 8.01 8.54 -4.71
C SER A 80 8.55 8.25 -6.12
N ILE A 81 7.65 8.03 -7.09
CA ILE A 81 8.02 7.79 -8.50
C ILE A 81 8.70 9.02 -9.09
N LEU A 82 8.09 10.20 -8.97
CA LEU A 82 8.64 11.44 -9.54
C LEU A 82 9.98 11.82 -8.92
N VAL A 83 10.11 11.68 -7.61
CA VAL A 83 11.36 11.91 -6.88
C VAL A 83 12.42 10.93 -7.34
N SER A 84 12.08 9.64 -7.52
CA SER A 84 13.05 8.63 -8.00
C SER A 84 13.56 8.98 -9.41
N GLN A 85 12.68 9.48 -10.29
CA GLN A 85 13.08 9.95 -11.63
C GLN A 85 13.96 11.19 -11.58
N ALA A 86 13.64 12.17 -10.71
CA ALA A 86 14.44 13.39 -10.54
C ALA A 86 15.83 13.08 -9.97
N VAL A 87 15.90 12.18 -8.99
CA VAL A 87 17.17 11.70 -8.42
C VAL A 87 18.02 10.98 -9.46
N GLY A 88 17.39 10.12 -10.27
CA GLY A 88 18.08 9.43 -11.36
C GLY A 88 18.68 10.39 -12.40
N ARG A 89 17.98 11.51 -12.71
CA ARG A 89 18.46 12.57 -13.62
C ARG A 89 19.50 13.47 -12.97
N ALA A 90 19.72 13.38 -11.68
CA ALA A 90 20.47 14.36 -10.87
C ALA A 90 19.92 15.80 -11.00
N ASP A 91 18.60 15.94 -11.21
CA ASP A 91 17.90 17.21 -11.42
C ASP A 91 17.44 17.76 -10.05
N HIS A 92 18.31 18.53 -9.42
CA HIS A 92 18.04 19.13 -8.11
C HIS A 92 16.94 20.20 -8.14
N ASP A 93 16.78 20.92 -9.26
CA ASP A 93 15.74 21.94 -9.40
C ASP A 93 14.35 21.28 -9.44
N GLN A 94 14.18 20.25 -10.28
CA GLN A 94 12.96 19.47 -10.33
C GLN A 94 12.65 18.78 -8.99
N LEU A 95 13.66 18.24 -8.33
CA LEU A 95 13.50 17.63 -7.01
C LEU A 95 12.95 18.62 -5.98
N GLN A 96 13.52 19.85 -5.92
CA GLN A 96 13.05 20.88 -5.01
C GLN A 96 11.63 21.36 -5.35
N LYS A 97 11.27 21.51 -6.62
CA LYS A 97 9.91 21.86 -7.06
C LYS A 97 8.92 20.79 -6.60
N LEU A 98 9.24 19.51 -6.77
CA LEU A 98 8.40 18.39 -6.32
C LEU A 98 8.21 18.41 -4.80
N VAL A 99 9.29 18.61 -4.04
CA VAL A 99 9.24 18.63 -2.57
C VAL A 99 8.39 19.81 -2.07
N ARG A 100 8.62 21.02 -2.56
CA ARG A 100 7.86 22.21 -2.15
C ARG A 100 6.39 22.08 -2.51
N THR A 101 6.09 21.63 -3.72
CA THR A 101 4.71 21.44 -4.18
C THR A 101 4.00 20.32 -3.43
N SER A 102 4.70 19.25 -3.01
CA SER A 102 4.10 18.19 -2.20
C SER A 102 3.71 18.69 -0.80
N VAL A 103 4.51 19.57 -0.18
CA VAL A 103 4.13 20.21 1.10
C VAL A 103 2.94 21.15 0.91
N TRP A 104 2.91 21.93 -0.16
CA TRP A 104 1.75 22.78 -0.47
C TRP A 104 0.48 21.92 -0.67
N LEU A 105 0.58 20.84 -1.46
CA LEU A 105 -0.53 19.91 -1.68
C LEU A 105 -0.99 19.23 -0.40
N LEU A 106 -0.07 18.89 0.51
CA LEU A 106 -0.39 18.32 1.81
C LEU A 106 -1.38 19.20 2.57
N PHE A 107 -1.08 20.49 2.75
CA PHE A 107 -1.96 21.41 3.48
C PHE A 107 -3.23 21.75 2.69
N ALA A 108 -3.13 21.96 1.38
CA ALA A 108 -4.28 22.28 0.52
C ALA A 108 -5.30 21.13 0.44
N ALA A 109 -4.86 19.87 0.60
CA ALA A 109 -5.74 18.72 0.54
C ALA A 109 -6.21 18.27 1.94
N SER A 110 -5.32 18.26 2.96
CA SER A 110 -5.66 17.75 4.28
C SER A 110 -6.65 18.65 5.03
N LEU A 111 -6.51 19.98 4.94
CA LEU A 111 -7.39 20.91 5.66
C LEU A 111 -8.85 20.81 5.19
N PRO A 112 -9.17 20.94 3.89
CA PRO A 112 -10.54 20.74 3.43
C PRO A 112 -11.07 19.34 3.75
N LEU A 113 -10.24 18.29 3.59
CA LEU A 113 -10.65 16.93 3.88
C LEU A 113 -10.99 16.72 5.35
N THR A 114 -10.21 17.32 6.27
CA THR A 114 -10.50 17.30 7.70
C THR A 114 -11.87 17.94 7.97
N VAL A 115 -12.13 19.12 7.42
CA VAL A 115 -13.41 19.83 7.60
C VAL A 115 -14.57 19.03 7.01
N ILE A 116 -14.42 18.55 5.76
CA ILE A 116 -15.44 17.76 5.07
C ILE A 116 -15.71 16.46 5.84
N GLY A 117 -14.68 15.73 6.22
CA GLY A 117 -14.83 14.47 6.96
C GLY A 117 -15.43 14.66 8.35
N PHE A 118 -15.06 15.74 9.04
CA PHE A 118 -15.61 16.08 10.34
C PHE A 118 -17.12 16.43 10.28
N LEU A 119 -17.54 17.17 9.25
CA LEU A 119 -18.94 17.61 9.07
C LEU A 119 -19.81 16.53 8.43
N LEU A 120 -19.34 15.91 7.35
CA LEU A 120 -20.12 14.92 6.59
C LEU A 120 -19.96 13.49 7.12
N GLY A 121 -18.97 13.21 7.97
CA GLY A 121 -18.71 11.88 8.54
C GLY A 121 -19.96 11.25 9.20
N PRO A 122 -20.68 11.96 10.07
CA PRO A 122 -21.90 11.41 10.68
C PRO A 122 -23.00 11.07 9.67
N TRP A 123 -23.11 11.82 8.57
CA TRP A 123 -24.04 11.54 7.49
C TRP A 123 -23.62 10.27 6.71
N MET A 124 -22.32 10.11 6.43
CA MET A 124 -21.78 8.90 5.79
C MET A 124 -22.06 7.64 6.63
N LEU A 125 -21.84 7.70 7.95
CA LEU A 125 -22.11 6.59 8.86
C LEU A 125 -23.62 6.22 8.89
N ARG A 126 -24.52 7.21 8.83
CA ARG A 126 -25.96 6.96 8.71
C ARG A 126 -26.31 6.28 7.40
N LEU A 127 -25.70 6.71 6.28
CA LEU A 127 -25.89 6.09 4.96
C LEU A 127 -25.43 4.62 4.95
N MET A 128 -24.39 4.31 5.73
CA MET A 128 -23.90 2.94 5.91
C MET A 128 -24.74 2.10 6.88
N GLN A 129 -25.84 2.67 7.42
CA GLN A 129 -26.75 2.01 8.35
C GLN A 129 -26.03 1.45 9.60
N VAL A 130 -25.08 2.20 10.15
CA VAL A 130 -24.39 1.83 11.38
C VAL A 130 -25.43 1.69 12.49
N PRO A 131 -25.40 0.58 13.31
CA PRO A 131 -26.32 0.37 14.41
C PRO A 131 -26.39 1.54 15.37
N ALA A 132 -27.58 1.81 15.91
CA ALA A 132 -27.86 3.00 16.73
C ALA A 132 -27.01 3.02 18.02
N ASP A 133 -26.70 1.86 18.59
CA ASP A 133 -25.84 1.67 19.76
C ASP A 133 -24.36 1.96 19.49
N ALA A 134 -23.88 1.63 18.27
CA ALA A 134 -22.50 1.88 17.85
C ALA A 134 -22.29 3.30 17.26
N MET A 135 -23.36 4.00 16.87
CA MET A 135 -23.29 5.27 16.16
C MET A 135 -22.53 6.38 16.95
N PRO A 136 -22.76 6.59 18.26
CA PRO A 136 -22.03 7.64 18.99
C PRO A 136 -20.52 7.38 19.02
N GLY A 137 -20.11 6.13 19.25
CA GLY A 137 -18.72 5.73 19.25
C GLY A 137 -18.06 5.87 17.87
N ALA A 138 -18.77 5.46 16.80
CA ALA A 138 -18.30 5.58 15.44
C ALA A 138 -18.10 7.05 15.00
N VAL A 139 -19.02 7.95 15.37
CA VAL A 139 -18.90 9.39 15.11
C VAL A 139 -17.73 10.00 15.87
N LEU A 140 -17.55 9.64 17.13
CA LEU A 140 -16.43 10.13 17.95
C LEU A 140 -15.09 9.68 17.36
N TYR A 141 -14.95 8.39 17.08
CA TYR A 141 -13.75 7.79 16.46
C TYR A 141 -13.42 8.48 15.13
N LEU A 142 -14.42 8.60 14.24
CA LEU A 142 -14.25 9.23 12.94
C LEU A 142 -13.79 10.69 13.08
N ARG A 143 -14.41 11.48 13.94
CA ARG A 143 -14.07 12.89 14.13
C ARG A 143 -12.64 13.08 14.64
N ILE A 144 -12.23 12.29 15.63
CA ILE A 144 -10.87 12.37 16.18
C ILE A 144 -9.85 11.95 15.12
N THR A 145 -10.13 10.87 14.40
CA THR A 145 -9.25 10.40 13.33
C THR A 145 -9.15 11.41 12.17
N MET A 146 -10.24 12.11 11.85
CA MET A 146 -10.23 13.21 10.87
C MET A 146 -9.28 14.34 11.27
N LEU A 147 -9.20 14.68 12.55
CA LEU A 147 -8.20 15.65 13.03
C LEU A 147 -6.76 15.14 12.82
N GLY A 148 -6.55 13.82 12.85
CA GLY A 148 -5.24 13.17 12.59
C GLY A 148 -4.83 13.12 11.11
N ILE A 149 -5.70 13.47 10.16
CA ILE A 149 -5.45 13.32 8.71
C ILE A 149 -4.19 14.05 8.25
N LEU A 150 -3.94 15.27 8.72
CA LEU A 150 -2.74 16.02 8.35
C LEU A 150 -1.46 15.25 8.72
N GLY A 151 -1.40 14.65 9.91
CA GLY A 151 -0.29 13.82 10.36
C GLY A 151 -0.12 12.57 9.48
N ASN A 152 -1.22 11.87 9.18
CA ASN A 152 -1.23 10.69 8.32
C ASN A 152 -0.72 11.01 6.91
N MET A 153 -1.30 12.00 6.25
CA MET A 153 -0.90 12.42 4.91
C MET A 153 0.54 12.93 4.90
N GLY A 154 0.92 13.74 5.90
CA GLY A 154 2.27 14.27 6.03
C GLY A 154 3.32 13.18 6.17
N TYR A 155 3.07 12.16 7.01
CA TYR A 155 3.91 10.98 7.10
C TYR A 155 4.02 10.25 5.75
N ASN A 156 2.89 9.96 5.09
CA ASN A 156 2.86 9.23 3.82
C ASN A 156 3.62 9.97 2.70
N PHE A 157 3.49 11.30 2.62
CA PHE A 157 4.21 12.11 1.64
C PHE A 157 5.71 12.12 1.93
N ASN A 158 6.13 12.32 3.19
CA ASN A 158 7.52 12.28 3.57
C ASN A 158 8.15 10.89 3.40
N ALA A 159 7.40 9.82 3.71
CA ALA A 159 7.82 8.45 3.41
C ALA A 159 7.95 8.22 1.90
N GLY A 160 7.07 8.81 1.08
CA GLY A 160 7.18 8.82 -0.38
C GLY A 160 8.47 9.50 -0.87
N LEU A 161 8.79 10.69 -0.31
CA LEU A 161 10.06 11.40 -0.60
C LEU A 161 11.27 10.55 -0.23
N LEU A 162 11.29 9.96 0.97
CA LEU A 162 12.39 9.10 1.44
C LEU A 162 12.57 7.86 0.55
N ARG A 163 11.48 7.19 0.20
CA ARG A 163 11.55 6.04 -0.73
C ARG A 163 12.06 6.46 -2.11
N GLY A 164 11.60 7.60 -2.63
CA GLY A 164 12.03 8.12 -3.93
C GLY A 164 13.55 8.36 -4.01
N ILE A 165 14.16 8.89 -2.94
CA ILE A 165 15.62 9.06 -2.87
C ILE A 165 16.37 7.74 -2.57
N GLY A 166 15.69 6.62 -2.44
CA GLY A 166 16.32 5.32 -2.13
C GLY A 166 16.48 5.01 -0.64
N ASN A 167 15.87 5.78 0.27
CA ASN A 167 16.02 5.62 1.71
C ASN A 167 14.81 4.94 2.37
N SER A 168 14.64 3.63 2.13
CA SER A 168 13.58 2.84 2.75
C SER A 168 13.80 2.56 4.24
N SER A 169 15.05 2.47 4.69
CA SER A 169 15.39 2.19 6.09
C SER A 169 14.91 3.31 7.03
N SER A 170 15.04 4.57 6.60
CA SER A 170 14.56 5.69 7.41
C SER A 170 13.03 5.76 7.45
N SER A 171 12.35 5.37 6.37
CA SER A 171 10.90 5.24 6.35
C SER A 171 10.43 4.18 7.37
N LEU A 172 11.14 3.05 7.48
CA LEU A 172 10.89 2.04 8.52
C LEU A 172 11.10 2.59 9.93
N LEU A 173 12.21 3.31 10.19
CA LEU A 173 12.48 3.88 11.51
C LEU A 173 11.36 4.82 11.95
N LEU A 174 10.88 5.68 11.05
CA LEU A 174 9.78 6.62 11.34
C LEU A 174 8.46 5.88 11.61
N LEU A 175 8.20 4.80 10.88
CA LEU A 175 7.04 3.94 11.13
C LEU A 175 7.15 3.25 12.50
N PHE A 176 8.34 2.76 12.87
CA PHE A 176 8.58 2.15 14.18
C PHE A 176 8.29 3.14 15.32
N ILE A 177 8.75 4.38 15.19
CA ILE A 177 8.46 5.46 16.17
C ILE A 177 6.94 5.66 16.28
N SER A 178 6.23 5.72 15.15
CA SER A 178 4.78 5.86 15.13
C SER A 178 4.08 4.70 15.86
N CYS A 179 4.44 3.47 15.52
CA CYS A 179 3.84 2.28 16.13
C CYS A 179 4.13 2.18 17.63
N ALA A 180 5.38 2.43 18.04
CA ALA A 180 5.75 2.41 19.45
C ALA A 180 5.00 3.51 20.26
N ALA A 181 4.94 4.72 19.70
CA ALA A 181 4.19 5.81 20.33
C ALA A 181 2.70 5.51 20.44
N ASN A 182 2.10 4.92 19.40
CA ASN A 182 0.69 4.58 19.42
C ASN A 182 0.39 3.52 20.49
N VAL A 183 1.15 2.41 20.54
CA VAL A 183 0.96 1.35 21.56
C VAL A 183 1.05 1.93 22.98
N VAL A 184 2.03 2.79 23.25
CA VAL A 184 2.16 3.46 24.54
C VAL A 184 0.96 4.36 24.84
N LEU A 185 0.55 5.16 23.84
CA LEU A 185 -0.59 6.08 24.00
C LEU A 185 -1.90 5.33 24.15
N ASP A 186 -2.12 4.21 23.46
CA ASP A 186 -3.30 3.35 23.62
C ASP A 186 -3.40 2.81 25.04
N LEU A 187 -2.30 2.29 25.58
CA LEU A 187 -2.27 1.78 26.96
C LEU A 187 -2.50 2.89 27.98
N VAL A 188 -1.98 4.09 27.75
CA VAL A 188 -2.16 5.24 28.65
C VAL A 188 -3.56 5.83 28.51
N LEU A 189 -3.99 6.17 27.30
CA LEU A 189 -5.25 6.91 27.09
C LEU A 189 -6.46 5.99 27.27
N THR A 190 -6.38 4.74 26.77
CA THR A 190 -7.50 3.80 26.84
C THR A 190 -7.42 2.92 28.08
N GLY A 191 -6.23 2.40 28.41
CA GLY A 191 -6.06 1.50 29.55
C GLY A 191 -6.03 2.24 30.90
N ALA A 192 -5.14 3.23 31.06
CA ALA A 192 -4.94 3.90 32.35
C ALA A 192 -5.95 5.02 32.60
N LEU A 193 -6.26 5.85 31.58
CA LEU A 193 -7.18 6.99 31.69
C LEU A 193 -8.64 6.63 31.38
N GLY A 194 -8.92 5.45 30.86
CA GLY A 194 -10.29 4.97 30.62
C GLY A 194 -11.07 5.78 29.57
N LEU A 195 -10.38 6.42 28.61
CA LEU A 195 -11.03 7.25 27.58
C LEU A 195 -11.76 6.44 26.50
N GLY A 196 -11.75 5.10 26.61
CA GLY A 196 -12.46 4.20 25.71
C GLY A 196 -12.06 4.41 24.23
N ILE A 197 -13.03 4.36 23.34
CA ILE A 197 -12.84 4.53 21.89
C ILE A 197 -12.20 5.85 21.49
N GLY A 198 -12.49 6.92 22.28
CA GLY A 198 -11.86 8.24 22.07
C GLY A 198 -10.36 8.21 22.34
N GLY A 199 -9.93 7.41 23.34
CA GLY A 199 -8.52 7.19 23.66
C GLY A 199 -7.74 6.55 22.51
N VAL A 200 -8.28 5.49 21.91
CA VAL A 200 -7.68 4.81 20.75
C VAL A 200 -7.58 5.75 19.55
N ALA A 201 -8.65 6.46 19.23
CA ALA A 201 -8.62 7.41 18.11
C ALA A 201 -7.60 8.54 18.33
N ALA A 202 -7.51 9.06 19.56
CA ALA A 202 -6.54 10.10 19.91
C ALA A 202 -5.10 9.56 19.88
N ALA A 203 -4.85 8.36 20.39
CA ALA A 203 -3.54 7.70 20.34
C ALA A 203 -3.04 7.56 18.90
N THR A 204 -3.89 7.07 18.00
CA THR A 204 -3.59 6.96 16.58
C THR A 204 -3.29 8.32 15.94
N ALA A 205 -4.14 9.32 16.17
CA ALA A 205 -3.94 10.66 15.64
C ALA A 205 -2.62 11.30 16.13
N ILE A 206 -2.34 11.23 17.42
CA ILE A 206 -1.13 11.79 18.04
C ILE A 206 0.12 11.05 17.51
N ALA A 207 0.10 9.71 17.43
CA ALA A 207 1.21 8.92 16.92
C ALA A 207 1.55 9.26 15.46
N LEU A 208 0.55 9.49 14.61
CA LEU A 208 0.74 9.91 13.22
C LEU A 208 1.32 11.32 13.12
N PHE A 209 0.84 12.26 13.94
CA PHE A 209 1.44 13.60 14.02
C PHE A 209 2.89 13.55 14.49
N LEU A 210 3.17 12.78 15.53
CA LEU A 210 4.53 12.60 16.04
C LEU A 210 5.45 12.05 14.96
N SER A 211 4.99 11.02 14.23
CA SER A 211 5.75 10.43 13.12
C SER A 211 6.01 11.45 12.01
N TRP A 212 5.02 12.26 11.65
CA TRP A 212 5.17 13.33 10.66
C TRP A 212 6.20 14.37 11.11
N ILE A 213 6.10 14.88 12.35
CA ILE A 213 7.04 15.83 12.91
C ILE A 213 8.46 15.23 12.95
N CYS A 214 8.61 13.99 13.42
CA CYS A 214 9.89 13.29 13.41
C CYS A 214 10.45 13.15 12.00
N SER A 215 9.60 12.89 11.01
CA SER A 215 10.01 12.79 9.60
C SER A 215 10.54 14.12 9.05
N ILE A 216 9.92 15.25 9.40
CA ILE A 216 10.41 16.58 9.02
C ILE A 216 11.80 16.81 9.61
N PHE A 217 11.97 16.57 10.92
CA PHE A 217 13.28 16.73 11.59
C PHE A 217 14.35 15.82 10.98
N TYR A 218 14.00 14.58 10.72
CA TYR A 218 14.92 13.61 10.11
C TYR A 218 15.35 14.07 8.72
N ILE A 219 14.41 14.40 7.83
CA ILE A 219 14.69 14.83 6.46
C ILE A 219 15.56 16.09 6.47
N ARG A 220 15.22 17.09 7.26
CA ARG A 220 15.98 18.35 7.33
C ARG A 220 17.40 18.18 7.84
N ARG A 221 17.65 17.21 8.74
CA ARG A 221 18.97 16.96 9.30
C ARG A 221 19.83 15.99 8.50
N ARG A 222 19.21 14.99 7.87
CA ARG A 222 19.90 13.87 7.25
C ARG A 222 19.80 13.82 5.72
N CYS A 223 18.74 14.41 5.15
CA CYS A 223 18.46 14.44 3.71
C CYS A 223 18.38 15.89 3.24
N THR A 224 19.45 16.66 3.48
CA THR A 224 19.48 18.11 3.19
C THR A 224 19.25 18.46 1.73
N GLU A 225 19.50 17.52 0.82
CA GLU A 225 19.22 17.61 -0.61
C GLU A 225 17.74 17.84 -0.95
N LEU A 226 16.83 17.35 -0.09
CA LEU A 226 15.39 17.56 -0.29
C LEU A 226 14.95 18.99 0.07
N ALA A 227 15.74 19.73 0.84
CA ALA A 227 15.43 21.10 1.31
C ALA A 227 13.97 21.25 1.78
N LEU A 228 13.46 20.27 2.57
CA LEU A 228 12.06 20.17 2.96
C LEU A 228 11.60 21.40 3.76
N PRO A 229 10.62 22.19 3.28
CA PRO A 229 10.05 23.27 4.05
C PRO A 229 9.08 22.72 5.10
N VAL A 230 8.94 23.43 6.24
CA VAL A 230 7.96 23.07 7.29
C VAL A 230 6.56 23.52 6.92
N LEU A 231 6.46 24.69 6.32
CA LEU A 231 5.20 25.31 5.90
C LEU A 231 5.16 25.44 4.37
N PRO A 232 3.98 25.54 3.77
CA PRO A 232 3.83 25.72 2.34
C PRO A 232 4.61 26.96 1.87
N CYS A 233 5.64 26.73 1.03
CA CYS A 233 6.38 27.80 0.41
C CYS A 233 6.80 27.40 -0.99
N GLY A 234 6.59 28.28 -1.96
CA GLY A 234 6.94 28.04 -3.36
C GLY A 234 6.06 26.95 -4.00
N PHE A 235 5.15 27.36 -4.84
CA PHE A 235 4.25 26.50 -5.59
C PHE A 235 4.71 26.44 -7.05
N ASP A 236 4.75 25.23 -7.61
CA ASP A 236 5.00 25.00 -9.02
C ASP A 236 3.83 24.21 -9.64
N ALA A 237 3.11 24.85 -10.58
CA ALA A 237 1.95 24.25 -11.24
C ALA A 237 2.33 23.05 -12.12
N GLY A 238 3.53 23.04 -12.69
CA GLY A 238 4.05 21.93 -13.48
C GLY A 238 4.30 20.69 -12.60
N ALA A 239 4.93 20.88 -11.44
CA ALA A 239 5.15 19.82 -10.47
C ALA A 239 3.82 19.29 -9.91
N LEU A 240 2.85 20.18 -9.59
CA LEU A 240 1.52 19.76 -9.16
C LEU A 240 0.82 18.91 -10.22
N ARG A 241 0.83 19.35 -11.47
CA ARG A 241 0.24 18.60 -12.59
C ARG A 241 0.87 17.21 -12.72
N GLN A 242 2.18 17.08 -12.54
CA GLN A 242 2.87 15.80 -12.58
C GLN A 242 2.47 14.90 -11.40
N ILE A 243 2.44 15.44 -10.17
CA ILE A 243 2.05 14.71 -8.95
C ILE A 243 0.61 14.19 -9.09
N VAL A 244 -0.33 15.03 -9.53
CA VAL A 244 -1.73 14.66 -9.72
C VAL A 244 -1.89 13.66 -10.86
N ARG A 245 -1.20 13.86 -11.99
CA ARG A 245 -1.26 12.96 -13.15
C ARG A 245 -0.81 11.54 -12.83
N ILE A 246 0.13 11.36 -11.89
CA ILE A 246 0.66 10.07 -11.47
C ILE A 246 -0.06 9.57 -10.22
N GLY A 247 -0.16 10.39 -9.19
CA GLY A 247 -0.65 9.98 -7.88
C GLY A 247 -2.16 9.76 -7.83
N LEU A 248 -2.96 10.62 -8.50
CA LEU A 248 -4.41 10.49 -8.47
C LEU A 248 -4.91 9.18 -9.12
N PRO A 249 -4.44 8.77 -10.32
CA PRO A 249 -4.83 7.46 -10.87
C PRO A 249 -4.42 6.28 -9.99
N LEU A 250 -3.25 6.33 -9.34
CA LEU A 250 -2.81 5.28 -8.39
C LEU A 250 -3.75 5.21 -7.19
N GLY A 251 -4.14 6.35 -6.64
CA GLY A 251 -5.07 6.40 -5.51
C GLY A 251 -6.49 5.97 -5.88
N LEU A 252 -7.01 6.45 -7.01
CA LEU A 252 -8.32 6.04 -7.52
C LEU A 252 -8.37 4.55 -7.83
N ASN A 253 -7.29 3.98 -8.37
CA ASN A 253 -7.16 2.55 -8.60
C ASN A 253 -7.33 1.76 -7.29
N SER A 254 -6.68 2.21 -6.21
CA SER A 254 -6.83 1.59 -4.89
C SER A 254 -8.26 1.73 -4.33
N ALA A 255 -8.90 2.90 -4.50
CA ALA A 255 -10.27 3.11 -4.07
C ALA A 255 -11.27 2.21 -4.85
N VAL A 256 -11.13 2.13 -6.18
CA VAL A 256 -11.95 1.25 -7.03
C VAL A 256 -11.76 -0.22 -6.67
N TYR A 257 -10.53 -0.60 -6.29
CA TYR A 257 -10.22 -1.95 -5.80
C TYR A 257 -10.90 -2.24 -4.46
N SER A 258 -10.89 -1.31 -3.52
CA SER A 258 -11.59 -1.45 -2.24
C SER A 258 -13.11 -1.57 -2.42
N ILE A 259 -13.71 -0.77 -3.32
CA ILE A 259 -15.13 -0.89 -3.66
C ILE A 259 -15.45 -2.28 -4.24
N GLY A 260 -14.62 -2.78 -5.16
CA GLY A 260 -14.81 -4.12 -5.74
C GLY A 260 -14.74 -5.25 -4.71
N HIS A 261 -13.90 -5.08 -3.66
CA HIS A 261 -13.87 -6.01 -2.54
C HIS A 261 -15.19 -6.06 -1.76
N VAL A 262 -15.90 -4.93 -1.63
CA VAL A 262 -17.24 -4.91 -1.00
C VAL A 262 -18.22 -5.78 -1.78
N PHE A 263 -18.22 -5.74 -3.12
CA PHE A 263 -19.07 -6.61 -3.94
C PHE A 263 -18.74 -8.10 -3.74
N LEU A 264 -17.47 -8.45 -3.64
CA LEU A 264 -17.06 -9.83 -3.32
C LEU A 264 -17.49 -10.23 -1.90
N GLN A 265 -17.41 -9.31 -0.94
CA GLN A 265 -17.86 -9.57 0.43
C GLN A 265 -19.35 -9.84 0.49
N VAL A 266 -20.18 -9.12 -0.28
CA VAL A 266 -21.62 -9.40 -0.41
C VAL A 266 -21.85 -10.83 -0.91
N LEU A 267 -21.13 -11.24 -1.97
CA LEU A 267 -21.20 -12.61 -2.47
C LEU A 267 -20.81 -13.64 -1.41
N TYR A 268 -19.74 -13.39 -0.67
CA TYR A 268 -19.26 -14.28 0.38
C TYR A 268 -20.26 -14.40 1.54
N ASN A 269 -20.92 -13.31 1.91
CA ASN A 269 -21.97 -13.30 2.93
C ASN A 269 -23.14 -14.19 2.53
N LEU A 270 -23.51 -14.24 1.24
CA LEU A 270 -24.56 -15.11 0.73
C LEU A 270 -24.23 -16.61 0.82
N GLN A 271 -22.94 -16.98 0.95
CA GLN A 271 -22.51 -18.38 1.09
C GLN A 271 -22.56 -18.89 2.55
N GLY A 272 -22.87 -18.02 3.52
CA GLY A 272 -23.05 -18.35 4.91
C GLY A 272 -21.83 -18.06 5.81
N SER A 273 -22.05 -18.16 7.12
CA SER A 273 -21.10 -17.72 8.15
C SER A 273 -19.77 -18.48 8.15
N VAL A 274 -19.80 -19.80 7.94
CA VAL A 274 -18.59 -20.63 7.84
C VAL A 274 -17.70 -20.20 6.68
N PHE A 275 -18.32 -19.86 5.53
CA PHE A 275 -17.60 -19.37 4.37
C PHE A 275 -16.91 -18.03 4.68
N VAL A 276 -17.64 -17.07 5.26
CA VAL A 276 -17.10 -15.74 5.63
C VAL A 276 -15.98 -15.85 6.65
N ALA A 277 -16.19 -16.65 7.70
CA ALA A 277 -15.18 -16.87 8.72
C ALA A 277 -13.92 -17.51 8.14
N GLY A 278 -14.08 -18.52 7.29
CA GLY A 278 -12.96 -19.18 6.61
C GLY A 278 -12.19 -18.27 5.65
N CYS A 279 -12.89 -17.42 4.88
CA CYS A 279 -12.27 -16.38 4.05
C CYS A 279 -11.48 -15.37 4.91
N SER A 280 -12.02 -14.96 6.05
CA SER A 280 -11.37 -14.02 6.97
C SER A 280 -10.08 -14.60 7.57
N VAL A 281 -10.12 -15.85 8.03
CA VAL A 281 -8.96 -16.56 8.59
C VAL A 281 -7.91 -16.81 7.50
N ALA A 282 -8.32 -17.30 6.32
CA ALA A 282 -7.42 -17.49 5.18
C ALA A 282 -6.81 -16.17 4.70
N GLY A 283 -7.58 -15.09 4.75
CA GLY A 283 -7.14 -13.74 4.38
C GLY A 283 -6.00 -13.22 5.26
N LYS A 284 -5.97 -13.56 6.56
CA LYS A 284 -4.86 -13.21 7.46
C LYS A 284 -3.55 -13.89 7.04
N VAL A 285 -3.61 -15.17 6.68
CA VAL A 285 -2.44 -15.91 6.16
C VAL A 285 -2.03 -15.39 4.79
N GLY A 286 -2.99 -15.14 3.88
CA GLY A 286 -2.74 -14.53 2.57
C GLY A 286 -2.13 -13.13 2.66
N GLY A 287 -2.51 -12.35 3.70
CA GLY A 287 -1.93 -11.04 4.00
C GLY A 287 -0.42 -11.09 4.23
N LEU A 288 0.07 -12.11 4.95
CA LEU A 288 1.52 -12.31 5.15
C LEU A 288 2.24 -12.54 3.81
N ALA A 289 1.67 -13.39 2.93
CA ALA A 289 2.23 -13.61 1.59
C ALA A 289 2.24 -12.31 0.76
N ASN A 290 1.22 -11.47 0.91
CA ASN A 290 1.08 -10.21 0.17
C ASN A 290 2.11 -9.14 0.59
N ILE A 291 2.63 -9.18 1.82
CA ILE A 291 3.67 -8.27 2.30
C ILE A 291 4.92 -8.31 1.39
N THR A 292 5.36 -9.51 1.03
CA THR A 292 6.51 -9.70 0.13
C THR A 292 6.24 -9.11 -1.25
N VAL A 293 5.04 -9.35 -1.80
CA VAL A 293 4.62 -8.83 -3.10
C VAL A 293 4.65 -7.30 -3.12
N THR A 294 4.01 -6.66 -2.15
CA THR A 294 3.93 -5.18 -2.08
C THR A 294 5.29 -4.54 -1.87
N SER A 295 6.16 -5.15 -1.07
CA SER A 295 7.51 -4.63 -0.79
C SER A 295 8.42 -4.69 -2.03
N LEU A 296 8.41 -5.80 -2.76
CA LEU A 296 9.16 -5.93 -4.01
C LEU A 296 8.59 -5.04 -5.12
N SER A 297 7.28 -4.89 -5.17
CA SER A 297 6.61 -3.99 -6.12
C SER A 297 7.04 -2.53 -5.91
N GLN A 298 7.12 -2.06 -4.66
CA GLN A 298 7.62 -0.72 -4.36
C GLN A 298 9.10 -0.57 -4.75
N ALA A 299 9.94 -1.56 -4.46
CA ALA A 299 11.34 -1.57 -4.88
C ALA A 299 11.49 -1.51 -6.40
N THR A 300 10.66 -2.27 -7.13
CA THR A 300 10.63 -2.29 -8.59
C THR A 300 10.25 -0.94 -9.18
N SER A 301 9.27 -0.25 -8.58
CA SER A 301 8.85 1.08 -9.02
C SER A 301 9.96 2.13 -8.85
N VAL A 302 10.65 2.13 -7.69
CA VAL A 302 11.77 3.05 -7.45
C VAL A 302 12.96 2.71 -8.34
N PHE A 303 13.26 1.41 -8.54
CA PHE A 303 14.28 0.96 -9.48
C PHE A 303 14.02 1.49 -10.90
N ALA A 304 12.80 1.30 -11.41
CA ALA A 304 12.43 1.78 -12.74
C ALA A 304 12.56 3.30 -12.84
N GLY A 305 12.07 4.05 -11.85
CA GLY A 305 12.16 5.51 -11.83
C GLY A 305 13.58 6.04 -11.83
N GLN A 306 14.46 5.53 -10.93
CA GLN A 306 15.86 5.98 -10.86
C GLN A 306 16.64 5.64 -12.13
N ASN A 307 16.47 4.42 -12.66
CA ASN A 307 17.19 4.02 -13.89
C ASN A 307 16.66 4.73 -15.15
N LEU A 308 15.36 5.04 -15.21
CA LEU A 308 14.81 5.88 -16.28
C LEU A 308 15.38 7.30 -16.20
N GLY A 309 15.43 7.89 -15.01
CA GLY A 309 16.05 9.20 -14.80
C GLY A 309 17.51 9.22 -15.21
N ALA A 310 18.28 8.21 -14.82
CA ALA A 310 19.69 8.05 -15.17
C ALA A 310 19.93 7.61 -16.63
N GLN A 311 18.88 7.43 -17.42
CA GLN A 311 18.95 6.95 -18.80
C GLN A 311 19.71 5.60 -18.95
N SER A 312 19.67 4.75 -17.92
CA SER A 312 20.35 3.45 -17.88
C SER A 312 19.49 2.36 -18.53
N TYR A 313 19.29 2.45 -19.86
CA TYR A 313 18.31 1.63 -20.59
C TYR A 313 18.66 0.14 -20.61
N SER A 314 19.94 -0.24 -20.73
CA SER A 314 20.37 -1.64 -20.63
C SER A 314 20.01 -2.24 -19.28
N ARG A 315 20.10 -1.46 -18.22
CA ARG A 315 19.75 -1.84 -16.87
C ARG A 315 18.24 -1.92 -16.68
N LEU A 316 17.47 -1.00 -17.27
CA LEU A 316 16.00 -1.05 -17.31
C LEU A 316 15.51 -2.31 -18.01
N ARG A 317 16.05 -2.64 -19.20
CA ARG A 317 15.71 -3.86 -19.94
C ARG A 317 15.95 -5.11 -19.09
N ARG A 318 17.11 -5.22 -18.47
CA ARG A 318 17.44 -6.35 -17.58
C ARG A 318 16.54 -6.40 -16.35
N GLY A 319 16.30 -5.27 -15.69
CA GLY A 319 15.47 -5.19 -14.48
C GLY A 319 14.00 -5.47 -14.75
N GLY A 320 13.48 -5.04 -15.93
CA GLY A 320 12.12 -5.26 -16.36
C GLY A 320 11.72 -6.74 -16.48
N TRP A 321 12.68 -7.63 -16.75
CA TRP A 321 12.48 -9.08 -16.74
C TRP A 321 12.84 -9.72 -15.40
N LEU A 322 13.98 -9.33 -14.84
CA LEU A 322 14.55 -9.99 -13.67
C LEU A 322 13.73 -9.74 -12.39
N LEU A 323 13.21 -8.53 -12.20
CA LEU A 323 12.46 -8.20 -10.97
C LEU A 323 11.08 -8.88 -10.92
N PRO A 324 10.26 -8.91 -12.01
CA PRO A 324 9.03 -9.68 -12.03
C PRO A 324 9.26 -11.20 -11.87
N ALA A 325 10.28 -11.75 -12.53
CA ALA A 325 10.62 -13.16 -12.40
C ALA A 325 11.03 -13.52 -10.96
N ALA A 326 11.88 -12.70 -10.34
CA ALA A 326 12.30 -12.89 -8.95
C ALA A 326 11.12 -12.74 -7.97
N SER A 327 10.23 -11.77 -8.20
CA SER A 327 9.02 -11.59 -7.39
C SER A 327 8.10 -12.80 -7.50
N GLY A 328 7.89 -13.31 -8.71
CA GLY A 328 7.11 -14.52 -8.96
C GLY A 328 7.71 -15.75 -8.28
N LEU A 329 9.01 -16.00 -8.48
CA LEU A 329 9.69 -17.15 -7.89
C LEU A 329 9.70 -17.12 -6.36
N LEU A 330 9.98 -15.97 -5.75
CA LEU A 330 9.97 -15.83 -4.30
C LEU A 330 8.55 -16.04 -3.74
N SER A 331 7.54 -15.49 -4.42
CA SER A 331 6.14 -15.68 -4.03
C SER A 331 5.67 -17.13 -4.24
N LEU A 332 6.15 -17.83 -5.29
CA LEU A 332 5.87 -19.24 -5.51
C LEU A 332 6.44 -20.10 -4.37
N ALA A 333 7.71 -19.90 -4.03
CA ALA A 333 8.37 -20.64 -2.95
C ALA A 333 7.67 -20.39 -1.60
N GLY A 334 7.40 -19.14 -1.25
CA GLY A 334 6.67 -18.75 -0.03
C GLY A 334 5.23 -19.28 -0.02
N GLY A 335 4.51 -19.16 -1.12
CA GLY A 335 3.14 -19.63 -1.27
C GLY A 335 3.02 -21.15 -1.16
N LEU A 336 3.93 -21.92 -1.75
CA LEU A 336 3.97 -23.39 -1.63
C LEU A 336 4.31 -23.81 -0.20
N LEU A 337 5.28 -23.16 0.45
CA LEU A 337 5.61 -23.40 1.85
C LEU A 337 4.42 -23.13 2.77
N MET A 338 3.76 -21.99 2.58
CA MET A 338 2.58 -21.63 3.37
C MET A 338 1.39 -22.55 3.08
N ALA A 339 1.20 -23.02 1.84
CA ALA A 339 0.16 -23.98 1.49
C ALA A 339 0.43 -25.37 2.12
N ALA A 340 1.69 -25.78 2.20
CA ALA A 340 2.10 -27.03 2.87
C ALA A 340 1.88 -26.95 4.39
N CYS A 341 2.23 -25.81 5.01
CA CYS A 341 2.10 -25.57 6.46
C CYS A 341 0.80 -24.85 6.83
N CYS A 342 -0.23 -24.83 5.98
CA CYS A 342 -1.41 -23.98 6.20
C CYS A 342 -2.21 -24.39 7.43
N ARG A 343 -2.38 -25.69 7.72
CA ARG A 343 -3.19 -26.15 8.85
C ARG A 343 -2.67 -25.67 10.21
N PRO A 344 -1.39 -25.83 10.60
CA PRO A 344 -0.87 -25.28 11.85
C PRO A 344 -0.93 -23.75 11.93
N LEU A 345 -0.76 -23.03 10.80
CA LEU A 345 -0.89 -21.58 10.76
C LEU A 345 -2.33 -21.13 11.00
N LEU A 346 -3.31 -21.82 10.43
CA LEU A 346 -4.73 -21.52 10.59
C LEU A 346 -5.25 -21.83 11.98
N LEU A 347 -4.72 -22.89 12.64
CA LEU A 347 -5.06 -23.25 14.02
C LEU A 347 -4.73 -22.13 15.04
N LEU A 348 -3.84 -21.21 14.71
CA LEU A 348 -3.58 -20.01 15.52
C LEU A 348 -4.78 -19.05 15.56
N PHE A 349 -5.69 -19.15 14.59
CA PHE A 349 -6.81 -18.21 14.42
C PHE A 349 -8.18 -18.83 14.68
N THR A 350 -8.33 -20.14 14.54
CA THR A 350 -9.63 -20.82 14.75
C THR A 350 -9.45 -22.26 15.21
N GLN A 351 -10.35 -22.71 16.08
CA GLN A 351 -10.47 -24.11 16.51
C GLN A 351 -11.72 -24.79 15.90
N ASP A 352 -12.55 -24.06 15.16
CA ASP A 352 -13.72 -24.60 14.48
C ASP A 352 -13.27 -25.40 13.25
N GLU A 353 -13.50 -26.71 13.25
CA GLU A 353 -13.09 -27.62 12.19
C GLU A 353 -13.77 -27.31 10.84
N ALA A 354 -15.00 -26.80 10.82
CA ALA A 354 -15.68 -26.43 9.58
C ALA A 354 -15.03 -25.20 8.94
N VAL A 355 -14.74 -24.19 9.76
CA VAL A 355 -14.03 -22.96 9.33
C VAL A 355 -12.61 -23.30 8.90
N LEU A 356 -11.92 -24.16 9.66
CA LEU A 356 -10.55 -24.61 9.36
C LEU A 356 -10.49 -25.37 8.03
N ALA A 357 -11.39 -26.31 7.80
CA ALA A 357 -11.47 -27.10 6.57
C ALA A 357 -11.69 -26.19 5.35
N PHE A 358 -12.56 -25.19 5.49
CA PHE A 358 -12.80 -24.21 4.43
C PHE A 358 -11.57 -23.31 4.20
N ALA A 359 -10.94 -22.79 5.25
CA ALA A 359 -9.76 -21.95 5.15
C ALA A 359 -8.58 -22.69 4.49
N VAL A 360 -8.37 -23.97 4.81
CA VAL A 360 -7.38 -24.83 4.13
C VAL A 360 -7.70 -24.96 2.65
N ARG A 361 -8.97 -25.18 2.30
CA ARG A 361 -9.40 -25.22 0.88
C ARG A 361 -9.11 -23.92 0.17
N TYR A 362 -9.46 -22.79 0.78
CA TYR A 362 -9.20 -21.45 0.24
C TYR A 362 -7.70 -21.26 -0.05
N ILE A 363 -6.84 -21.54 0.93
CA ILE A 363 -5.39 -21.40 0.80
C ILE A 363 -4.85 -22.28 -0.33
N ARG A 364 -5.28 -23.54 -0.40
CA ARG A 364 -4.84 -24.46 -1.44
C ARG A 364 -5.31 -24.08 -2.86
N VAL A 365 -6.41 -23.34 -2.99
CA VAL A 365 -6.91 -22.85 -4.28
C VAL A 365 -6.24 -21.54 -4.67
N VAL A 366 -5.95 -20.63 -3.72
CA VAL A 366 -5.49 -19.28 -4.03
C VAL A 366 -3.96 -19.14 -4.01
N LEU A 367 -3.29 -19.65 -2.97
CA LEU A 367 -1.84 -19.44 -2.79
C LEU A 367 -0.96 -20.05 -3.91
N PRO A 368 -1.27 -21.18 -4.53
CA PRO A 368 -0.47 -21.68 -5.66
C PRO A 368 -0.42 -20.73 -6.86
N PHE A 369 -1.39 -19.82 -6.99
CA PHE A 369 -1.43 -18.80 -8.05
C PHE A 369 -0.91 -17.42 -7.60
N GLN A 370 -0.49 -17.29 -6.35
CA GLN A 370 0.03 -16.02 -5.80
C GLN A 370 1.28 -15.52 -6.56
N TRP A 371 2.08 -16.41 -7.13
CA TRP A 371 3.22 -16.04 -7.96
C TRP A 371 2.82 -15.28 -9.22
N CYS A 372 1.68 -15.62 -9.84
CA CYS A 372 1.13 -14.85 -10.96
C CYS A 372 0.81 -13.42 -10.51
N TYR A 373 0.19 -13.29 -9.33
CA TYR A 373 -0.10 -11.99 -8.72
C TYR A 373 1.17 -11.19 -8.46
N ALA A 374 2.20 -11.82 -7.91
CA ALA A 374 3.48 -11.19 -7.61
C ALA A 374 4.20 -10.71 -8.88
N ALA A 375 4.27 -11.56 -9.91
CA ALA A 375 4.89 -11.22 -11.18
C ALA A 375 4.15 -10.07 -11.87
N PHE A 376 2.80 -10.14 -11.97
CA PHE A 376 2.04 -9.09 -12.63
C PHE A 376 2.12 -7.77 -11.88
N ASN A 377 2.10 -7.77 -10.52
CA ASN A 377 2.29 -6.55 -9.73
C ASN A 377 3.67 -5.92 -9.91
N ALA A 378 4.71 -6.74 -10.04
CA ALA A 378 6.05 -6.25 -10.30
C ALA A 378 6.16 -5.60 -11.70
N ILE A 379 5.54 -6.19 -12.75
CA ILE A 379 5.48 -5.58 -14.09
C ILE A 379 4.69 -4.25 -14.03
N MET A 380 3.54 -4.26 -13.36
CA MET A 380 2.71 -3.07 -13.16
C MET A 380 3.49 -1.96 -12.45
N SER A 381 4.22 -2.30 -11.38
CA SER A 381 5.01 -1.35 -10.61
C SER A 381 6.21 -0.83 -11.40
N PHE A 382 6.81 -1.68 -12.25
CA PHE A 382 7.84 -1.25 -13.20
C PHE A 382 7.29 -0.22 -14.19
N ALA A 383 6.14 -0.48 -14.81
CA ALA A 383 5.47 0.46 -15.70
C ALA A 383 5.11 1.77 -15.00
N ASN A 384 4.57 1.69 -13.78
CA ASN A 384 4.27 2.85 -12.96
C ASN A 384 5.51 3.69 -12.64
N GLY A 385 6.64 3.05 -12.31
CA GLY A 385 7.93 3.70 -12.06
C GLY A 385 8.46 4.47 -13.28
N MET A 386 8.12 4.01 -14.48
CA MET A 386 8.41 4.71 -15.73
C MET A 386 7.41 5.83 -16.07
N GLY A 387 6.31 5.94 -15.32
CA GLY A 387 5.24 6.91 -15.57
C GLY A 387 4.09 6.41 -16.46
N GLU A 388 4.12 5.12 -16.86
CA GLU A 388 3.10 4.46 -17.69
C GLU A 388 1.93 3.91 -16.85
N ILE A 389 1.22 4.83 -16.15
CA ILE A 389 0.19 4.44 -15.17
C ILE A 389 -1.12 4.05 -15.83
N ARG A 390 -1.45 4.62 -16.99
CA ARG A 390 -2.75 4.40 -17.63
C ARG A 390 -2.99 2.92 -17.93
N TYR A 391 -2.00 2.24 -18.51
CA TYR A 391 -2.10 0.84 -18.87
C TYR A 391 -2.31 -0.04 -17.63
N SER A 392 -1.49 0.14 -16.60
CA SER A 392 -1.58 -0.61 -15.35
C SER A 392 -2.92 -0.41 -14.64
N THR A 393 -3.44 0.82 -14.61
CA THR A 393 -4.73 1.14 -13.99
C THR A 393 -5.88 0.47 -14.73
N ILE A 394 -5.92 0.56 -16.07
CA ILE A 394 -6.96 -0.05 -16.89
C ILE A 394 -6.96 -1.58 -16.71
N VAL A 395 -5.78 -2.20 -16.78
CA VAL A 395 -5.65 -3.66 -16.58
C VAL A 395 -6.18 -4.07 -15.21
N ASN A 396 -5.80 -3.34 -14.14
CA ASN A 396 -6.22 -3.69 -12.78
C ASN A 396 -7.75 -3.54 -12.58
N ILE A 397 -8.36 -2.51 -13.15
CA ILE A 397 -9.82 -2.33 -13.12
C ILE A 397 -10.53 -3.47 -13.88
N ILE A 398 -10.07 -3.80 -15.09
CA ILE A 398 -10.65 -4.89 -15.88
C ILE A 398 -10.51 -6.22 -15.14
N LEU A 399 -9.37 -6.48 -14.51
CA LEU A 399 -9.15 -7.72 -13.76
C LEU A 399 -10.13 -7.88 -12.59
N LEU A 400 -10.40 -6.81 -11.86
CA LEU A 400 -11.31 -6.87 -10.72
C LEU A 400 -12.77 -6.97 -11.18
N TRP A 401 -13.20 -6.03 -12.03
CA TRP A 401 -14.60 -5.86 -12.41
C TRP A 401 -15.01 -6.75 -13.59
N GLY A 402 -14.11 -7.05 -14.52
CA GLY A 402 -14.38 -7.86 -15.71
C GLY A 402 -14.04 -9.35 -15.55
N VAL A 403 -13.16 -9.71 -14.61
CA VAL A 403 -12.73 -11.11 -14.43
C VAL A 403 -13.08 -11.63 -13.04
N ARG A 404 -12.53 -11.02 -11.97
CA ARG A 404 -12.65 -11.58 -10.61
C ARG A 404 -14.09 -11.62 -10.12
N ILE A 405 -14.78 -10.48 -10.16
CA ILE A 405 -16.18 -10.40 -9.69
C ILE A 405 -17.07 -11.30 -10.54
N PRO A 406 -17.13 -11.16 -11.89
CA PRO A 406 -18.00 -12.02 -12.70
C PRO A 406 -17.71 -13.50 -12.55
N ALA A 407 -16.43 -13.92 -12.50
CA ALA A 407 -16.09 -15.33 -12.32
C ALA A 407 -16.55 -15.87 -10.97
N SER A 408 -16.40 -15.09 -9.88
CA SER A 408 -16.86 -15.49 -8.55
C SER A 408 -18.38 -15.63 -8.49
N TYR A 409 -19.12 -14.68 -9.07
CA TYR A 409 -20.59 -14.74 -9.14
C TYR A 409 -21.07 -15.88 -10.06
N LEU A 410 -20.41 -16.13 -11.18
CA LEU A 410 -20.73 -17.23 -12.10
C LEU A 410 -20.55 -18.59 -11.42
N LEU A 411 -19.45 -18.79 -10.68
CA LEU A 411 -19.24 -20.02 -9.91
C LEU A 411 -20.33 -20.23 -8.85
N ALA A 412 -20.73 -19.18 -8.16
CA ALA A 412 -21.83 -19.25 -7.20
C ALA A 412 -23.16 -19.59 -7.88
N TRP A 413 -23.47 -18.98 -9.03
CA TRP A 413 -24.68 -19.22 -9.80
C TRP A 413 -24.75 -20.66 -10.38
N LEU A 414 -23.60 -21.21 -10.78
CA LEU A 414 -23.50 -22.61 -11.27
C LEU A 414 -23.59 -23.65 -10.12
N GLY A 415 -23.84 -23.25 -8.87
CA GLY A 415 -23.89 -24.16 -7.72
C GLY A 415 -22.53 -24.48 -7.08
N TYR A 416 -21.43 -23.90 -7.60
CA TYR A 416 -20.09 -24.05 -7.05
C TYR A 416 -19.73 -22.92 -6.09
N GLY A 417 -20.69 -22.39 -5.31
CA GLY A 417 -20.47 -21.27 -4.39
C GLY A 417 -19.31 -21.47 -3.41
N GLY A 418 -19.10 -22.71 -2.95
CA GLY A 418 -17.97 -23.09 -2.11
C GLY A 418 -16.57 -22.91 -2.76
N TYR A 419 -16.50 -22.59 -4.04
CA TYR A 419 -15.30 -22.30 -4.81
C TYR A 419 -15.31 -20.88 -5.41
N ALA A 420 -16.18 -20.00 -4.97
CA ALA A 420 -16.25 -18.61 -5.46
C ALA A 420 -14.87 -17.87 -5.37
N MET A 421 -14.02 -18.25 -4.42
CA MET A 421 -12.65 -17.73 -4.29
C MET A 421 -11.73 -18.08 -5.49
N ALA A 422 -12.07 -19.07 -6.32
CA ALA A 422 -11.26 -19.40 -7.51
C ALA A 422 -11.28 -18.26 -8.56
N GLY A 423 -12.28 -17.35 -8.51
CA GLY A 423 -12.27 -16.11 -9.28
C GLY A 423 -11.06 -15.21 -8.97
N VAL A 424 -10.54 -15.27 -7.73
CA VAL A 424 -9.30 -14.58 -7.35
C VAL A 424 -8.11 -15.18 -8.11
N SER A 425 -7.96 -16.50 -8.09
CA SER A 425 -6.87 -17.21 -8.78
C SER A 425 -6.91 -16.99 -10.29
N LEU A 426 -8.10 -17.05 -10.88
CA LEU A 426 -8.29 -16.75 -12.30
C LEU A 426 -7.82 -15.34 -12.65
N SER A 427 -8.20 -14.34 -11.82
CA SER A 427 -7.78 -12.95 -12.04
C SER A 427 -6.26 -12.77 -11.95
N PHE A 428 -5.55 -13.57 -11.14
CA PHE A 428 -4.08 -13.53 -11.06
C PHE A 428 -3.44 -14.02 -12.36
N VAL A 429 -3.94 -15.13 -12.92
CA VAL A 429 -3.43 -15.68 -14.18
C VAL A 429 -3.72 -14.74 -15.34
N VAL A 430 -4.97 -14.28 -15.48
CA VAL A 430 -5.36 -13.34 -16.53
C VAL A 430 -4.57 -12.02 -16.39
N GLY A 431 -4.33 -11.58 -15.16
CA GLY A 431 -3.53 -10.39 -14.86
C GLY A 431 -2.09 -10.51 -15.33
N LEU A 432 -1.45 -11.64 -15.08
CA LEU A 432 -0.11 -11.89 -15.58
C LEU A 432 -0.08 -11.89 -17.10
N LEU A 433 -1.01 -12.61 -17.75
CA LEU A 433 -1.11 -12.63 -19.20
C LEU A 433 -1.33 -11.23 -19.79
N ALA A 434 -2.26 -10.45 -19.22
CA ALA A 434 -2.50 -9.08 -19.64
C ALA A 434 -1.24 -8.20 -19.48
N MET A 435 -0.53 -8.30 -18.35
CA MET A 435 0.68 -7.50 -18.14
C MET A 435 1.88 -7.97 -18.98
N LEU A 436 1.93 -9.21 -19.43
CA LEU A 436 2.94 -9.65 -20.39
C LEU A 436 2.80 -8.96 -21.76
N PHE A 437 1.60 -8.51 -22.14
CA PHE A 437 1.41 -7.67 -23.33
C PHE A 437 2.08 -6.29 -23.20
N TYR A 438 2.37 -5.84 -21.99
CA TYR A 438 3.16 -4.62 -21.77
C TYR A 438 4.52 -4.66 -22.47
N TYR A 439 5.14 -5.84 -22.54
CA TYR A 439 6.43 -6.03 -23.25
C TYR A 439 6.32 -5.88 -24.78
N LYS A 440 5.10 -5.78 -25.33
CA LYS A 440 4.84 -5.42 -26.73
C LYS A 440 4.48 -3.93 -26.90
N SER A 441 4.46 -3.15 -25.81
CA SER A 441 4.13 -1.72 -25.86
C SER A 441 5.25 -0.90 -26.52
N HIS A 442 4.87 0.24 -27.09
CA HIS A 442 5.84 1.19 -27.64
C HIS A 442 6.85 1.67 -26.60
N ALA A 443 6.41 1.87 -25.34
CA ALA A 443 7.28 2.27 -24.24
C ALA A 443 8.39 1.25 -23.97
N TRP A 444 8.04 -0.04 -23.98
CA TRP A 444 9.02 -1.11 -23.81
C TRP A 444 9.94 -1.26 -25.04
N ALA A 445 9.40 -1.17 -26.25
CA ALA A 445 10.17 -1.24 -27.48
C ALA A 445 11.22 -0.10 -27.55
N ASP A 446 10.85 1.11 -27.14
CA ASP A 446 11.76 2.26 -27.05
C ASP A 446 12.92 2.01 -26.05
N ILE A 447 12.63 1.40 -24.90
CA ILE A 447 13.66 1.00 -23.93
C ILE A 447 14.61 -0.02 -24.54
N CYS A 448 14.10 -1.02 -25.24
CA CYS A 448 14.93 -2.05 -25.88
C CYS A 448 15.83 -1.44 -26.96
N ALA A 449 15.29 -0.61 -27.84
CA ALA A 449 16.05 0.07 -28.89
C ALA A 449 17.17 0.97 -28.32
N ARG A 450 16.86 1.75 -27.27
CA ARG A 450 17.87 2.59 -26.59
C ARG A 450 18.91 1.76 -25.84
N ALA A 451 18.50 0.62 -25.28
CA ALA A 451 19.43 -0.30 -24.62
C ALA A 451 20.42 -0.91 -25.61
N GLU A 452 19.95 -1.33 -26.80
CA GLU A 452 20.79 -1.85 -27.88
C GLU A 452 21.78 -0.79 -28.40
N ALA A 453 21.31 0.44 -28.57
CA ALA A 453 22.18 1.56 -28.94
C ALA A 453 23.26 1.85 -27.88
N GLN A 454 22.93 1.75 -26.58
CA GLN A 454 23.91 1.90 -25.50
C GLN A 454 24.92 0.75 -25.42
N GLU A 455 24.52 -0.48 -25.76
CA GLU A 455 25.40 -1.65 -25.78
C GLU A 455 26.34 -1.62 -27.00
N ALA A 456 25.85 -1.14 -28.15
CA ALA A 456 26.64 -0.98 -29.34
C ALA A 456 27.70 0.15 -29.26
N ALA A 457 27.47 1.13 -28.37
CA ALA A 457 28.39 2.27 -28.16
C ALA A 457 29.51 1.98 -27.12
N LYS A 458 29.51 0.82 -26.48
CA LYS A 458 30.53 0.37 -25.52
C LYS A 458 31.54 -0.54 -26.17
#